data_b3351da954ed1201080accf250b56ca2
#
_entry.id   b3351da954ed1201080accf250b56ca2
#
_cell.length_a   1.000
_cell.length_b   1.000
_cell.length_c   1.000
_cell.angle_alpha   90.00
_cell.angle_beta   90.00
_cell.angle_gamma   90.00
#
_symmetry.space_group_name_H-M   'P 1'
#
loop_
_entity.id
_entity.type
_entity.pdbx_description
1 polymer ?
#
loop_
_entity_poly.entity_id
_entity_poly.type
_entity_poly.pdbx_seq_one_letter_code
_entity_poly.pdbx_strand_id
1 'polypeptide(L)'
;VPSKPRTLIASATAVAVALPLSLLPAAPALAADTEEVLPYAVDDSNQAAWWTPLDSFGGSDYFAFNAPASAAGRHEVHIAERAASGAWSSDCLRAEAGGPCVTYPDDLGHNQPSIVVDGTGRIHAFVSMHNDAWRYYRSRTPGDIGSMTEAAADLPDADGAYTYPVTARDDTTGDVYVLVRAADDAGGRRMGRLYHWDDDTAVWAREATVGSATGHSFYPDDLAVDGEGRLHVLWEWGPFPADPFRHVGSYLVYDPATGRAEDAAGAPVSLPASPSSGGAVVYQPYTEGEDISTAAPSLQSAKLALDEEGRLAGIAYRFRVAEPATGAPGFDVRHARWTGSGWEREIVAAAGVSGVQTSAAVDVTTARGLTRVYFVAEWASCTGAGSRVVRAERTGEGPWRFDAVGTERPRSQRLAARTTSTGADLLYVSAPYARPSSGTVSRLALPRPAASPGASWADLAAELTGEPATGGNIALGGRVSVSSSRDAATGGELAVDGDCSDASRWISAEGDTRPTITVDPGRVAEVSRVRVASGYTPDPASTVLKDFSVRGRLPGGSWVTLATIADNTEQARVVEVPATEVDRIQLVITDPSRSEVDVARVRELEIYE
;
A
#
# COMPACT_ATOMS: atom_id res chain seq x y z
N VAL A 1 4.85 100.41 -33.09
CA VAL A 1 4.15 100.05 -31.84
C VAL A 1 3.86 98.55 -31.89
N PRO A 2 4.41 97.71 -30.98
CA PRO A 2 4.34 96.27 -31.10
C PRO A 2 3.09 95.70 -30.42
N SER A 3 2.47 94.72 -31.07
CA SER A 3 1.33 93.97 -30.62
C SER A 3 1.78 92.83 -29.69
N LYS A 4 1.10 92.65 -28.56
CA LYS A 4 1.30 91.56 -27.60
C LYS A 4 0.65 90.28 -28.12
N PRO A 5 1.22 89.07 -27.89
CA PRO A 5 0.58 87.81 -28.19
C PRO A 5 -0.42 87.45 -27.11
N ARG A 6 -1.58 86.89 -27.53
CA ARG A 6 -2.60 86.30 -26.68
C ARG A 6 -2.26 84.82 -26.43
N THR A 7 -2.13 84.45 -25.16
CA THR A 7 -1.94 83.11 -24.71
C THR A 7 -3.31 82.41 -24.71
N LEU A 8 -3.46 81.35 -25.49
CA LEU A 8 -4.61 80.41 -25.45
C LEU A 8 -4.33 79.32 -24.41
N ILE A 9 -5.15 79.30 -23.38
CA ILE A 9 -5.16 78.21 -22.41
C ILE A 9 -6.08 77.11 -22.96
N ALA A 10 -5.52 75.94 -23.33
CA ALA A 10 -6.28 74.77 -23.71
C ALA A 10 -6.56 73.93 -22.44
N SER A 11 -7.80 73.91 -22.03
CA SER A 11 -8.26 73.01 -20.95
C SER A 11 -8.39 71.60 -21.51
N ALA A 12 -7.51 70.66 -21.07
CA ALA A 12 -7.63 69.21 -21.37
C ALA A 12 -8.59 68.56 -20.36
N THR A 13 -9.75 68.20 -20.81
CA THR A 13 -10.71 67.38 -20.03
C THR A 13 -10.28 65.92 -20.14
N ALA A 14 -9.72 65.36 -19.05
CA ALA A 14 -9.42 63.94 -18.97
C ALA A 14 -10.73 63.16 -18.78
N VAL A 15 -11.14 62.39 -19.78
CA VAL A 15 -12.22 61.40 -19.67
C VAL A 15 -11.61 60.13 -19.08
N ALA A 16 -11.90 59.84 -17.82
CA ALA A 16 -11.57 58.55 -17.19
C ALA A 16 -12.52 57.47 -17.73
N VAL A 17 -12.03 56.63 -18.60
CA VAL A 17 -12.74 55.41 -19.02
C VAL A 17 -12.55 54.36 -17.92
N ALA A 18 -13.57 54.15 -17.08
CA ALA A 18 -13.61 53.03 -16.15
C ALA A 18 -13.87 51.74 -16.96
N LEU A 19 -12.82 50.94 -17.14
CA LEU A 19 -12.96 49.56 -17.62
C LEU A 19 -13.67 48.76 -16.53
N PRO A 20 -14.74 48.00 -16.84
CA PRO A 20 -15.32 47.09 -15.89
C PRO A 20 -14.28 46.00 -15.54
N LEU A 21 -13.91 45.84 -14.27
CA LEU A 21 -13.20 44.69 -13.77
C LEU A 21 -14.13 43.50 -14.00
N SER A 22 -13.91 42.73 -15.05
CA SER A 22 -14.53 41.42 -15.22
C SER A 22 -14.04 40.54 -14.07
N LEU A 23 -14.91 40.27 -13.10
CA LEU A 23 -14.74 39.21 -12.13
C LEU A 23 -14.61 37.92 -12.93
N LEU A 24 -13.36 37.42 -13.08
CA LEU A 24 -13.13 36.06 -13.51
C LEU A 24 -13.83 35.17 -12.49
N PRO A 25 -14.65 34.18 -12.92
CA PRO A 25 -15.20 33.22 -11.98
C PRO A 25 -14.03 32.60 -11.21
N ALA A 26 -14.12 32.59 -9.89
CA ALA A 26 -13.15 31.87 -9.06
C ALA A 26 -13.08 30.44 -9.59
N ALA A 27 -11.87 29.95 -9.86
CA ALA A 27 -11.70 28.56 -10.20
C ALA A 27 -12.39 27.70 -9.11
N PRO A 28 -13.18 26.67 -9.47
CA PRO A 28 -13.78 25.81 -8.47
C PRO A 28 -12.67 25.29 -7.55
N ALA A 29 -12.86 25.40 -6.25
CA ALA A 29 -11.94 24.81 -5.28
C ALA A 29 -11.84 23.30 -5.58
N LEU A 30 -10.61 22.80 -5.67
CA LEU A 30 -10.40 21.35 -5.82
C LEU A 30 -11.08 20.65 -4.63
N ALA A 31 -11.82 19.60 -4.92
CA ALA A 31 -12.43 18.79 -3.87
C ALA A 31 -11.32 18.18 -3.00
N ALA A 32 -11.51 18.18 -1.70
CA ALA A 32 -10.56 17.57 -0.76
C ALA A 32 -10.72 16.05 -0.74
N ASP A 33 -9.64 15.35 -0.41
CA ASP A 33 -9.68 13.93 -0.07
C ASP A 33 -10.63 13.70 1.10
N THR A 34 -11.44 12.64 1.04
CA THR A 34 -12.38 12.30 2.11
C THR A 34 -12.19 10.85 2.55
N GLU A 35 -12.31 10.60 3.85
CA GLU A 35 -12.27 9.26 4.44
C GLU A 35 -13.53 8.99 5.24
N GLU A 36 -14.12 7.81 5.03
CA GLU A 36 -15.23 7.28 5.80
C GLU A 36 -14.82 5.91 6.37
N VAL A 37 -14.96 5.70 7.66
CA VAL A 37 -14.79 4.36 8.25
C VAL A 37 -16.11 3.62 8.11
N LEU A 38 -16.07 2.39 7.59
CA LEU A 38 -17.28 1.56 7.51
C LEU A 38 -17.83 1.27 8.91
N PRO A 39 -19.15 1.40 9.11
CA PRO A 39 -19.77 1.23 10.43
C PRO A 39 -19.95 -0.26 10.81
N TYR A 40 -19.11 -1.15 10.28
CA TYR A 40 -19.17 -2.59 10.46
C TYR A 40 -17.84 -3.14 10.95
N ALA A 41 -17.91 -4.11 11.85
CA ALA A 41 -16.73 -4.86 12.26
C ALA A 41 -16.28 -5.77 11.11
N VAL A 42 -14.97 -5.80 10.85
CA VAL A 42 -14.36 -6.66 9.84
C VAL A 42 -13.38 -7.63 10.51
N ASP A 43 -13.35 -8.85 9.99
CA ASP A 43 -12.43 -9.88 10.46
C ASP A 43 -11.01 -9.60 9.98
N ASP A 44 -10.02 -10.11 10.70
CA ASP A 44 -8.60 -9.98 10.38
C ASP A 44 -8.17 -10.78 9.14
N SER A 45 -9.05 -11.62 8.58
CA SER A 45 -8.83 -12.31 7.31
C SER A 45 -9.01 -11.42 6.08
N ASN A 46 -9.42 -10.15 6.22
CA ASN A 46 -9.61 -9.25 5.06
C ASN A 46 -8.28 -8.86 4.41
N GLN A 47 -8.13 -9.27 3.16
CA GLN A 47 -7.01 -8.93 2.29
C GLN A 47 -7.56 -8.37 0.97
N ALA A 48 -6.85 -7.49 0.29
CA ALA A 48 -7.31 -6.91 -0.97
C ALA A 48 -6.23 -6.96 -2.09
N ALA A 49 -5.20 -7.80 -1.93
CA ALA A 49 -4.06 -7.80 -2.82
C ALA A 49 -4.36 -8.44 -4.20
N TRP A 50 -5.04 -9.57 -4.25
CA TRP A 50 -5.35 -10.29 -5.50
C TRP A 50 -6.82 -10.21 -5.88
N TRP A 51 -7.69 -10.00 -4.91
CA TRP A 51 -9.13 -10.03 -5.07
C TRP A 51 -9.66 -8.68 -5.53
N THR A 52 -10.88 -8.69 -6.03
CA THR A 52 -11.66 -7.50 -6.42
C THR A 52 -12.81 -7.28 -5.43
N PRO A 53 -12.54 -6.77 -4.22
CA PRO A 53 -13.54 -6.70 -3.16
C PRO A 53 -14.54 -5.57 -3.35
N LEU A 54 -14.38 -4.71 -4.34
CA LEU A 54 -15.22 -3.52 -4.55
C LEU A 54 -15.70 -3.39 -5.99
N ASP A 55 -16.91 -2.88 -6.14
CA ASP A 55 -17.47 -2.44 -7.41
C ASP A 55 -18.38 -1.22 -7.20
N SER A 56 -18.71 -0.51 -8.28
CA SER A 56 -19.66 0.60 -8.29
C SER A 56 -20.65 0.42 -9.43
N PHE A 57 -21.94 0.59 -9.14
CA PHE A 57 -22.99 0.45 -10.12
C PHE A 57 -24.21 1.30 -9.74
N GLY A 58 -24.84 1.95 -10.73
CA GLY A 58 -26.06 2.71 -10.50
C GLY A 58 -25.96 3.87 -9.51
N GLY A 59 -24.74 4.34 -9.19
CA GLY A 59 -24.47 5.38 -8.21
C GLY A 59 -24.26 4.87 -6.78
N SER A 60 -24.35 3.57 -6.55
CA SER A 60 -23.95 2.90 -5.30
C SER A 60 -22.56 2.32 -5.41
N ASP A 61 -21.82 2.29 -4.29
CA ASP A 61 -20.57 1.56 -4.15
C ASP A 61 -20.84 0.28 -3.32
N TYR A 62 -20.30 -0.85 -3.78
CA TYR A 62 -20.43 -2.15 -3.11
C TYR A 62 -19.07 -2.64 -2.67
N PHE A 63 -19.00 -3.17 -1.45
CA PHE A 63 -17.78 -3.70 -0.88
C PHE A 63 -18.05 -5.03 -0.17
N ALA A 64 -17.31 -6.08 -0.55
CA ALA A 64 -17.37 -7.38 0.11
C ALA A 64 -16.24 -7.52 1.13
N PHE A 65 -16.57 -8.06 2.29
CA PHE A 65 -15.62 -8.24 3.39
C PHE A 65 -15.97 -9.45 4.26
N ASN A 66 -14.96 -9.98 4.94
CA ASN A 66 -15.16 -10.97 5.97
C ASN A 66 -15.45 -10.26 7.29
N ALA A 67 -16.53 -10.65 7.95
CA ALA A 67 -16.95 -10.17 9.25
C ALA A 67 -16.70 -11.23 10.33
N PRO A 68 -16.48 -10.87 11.61
CA PRO A 68 -16.31 -11.82 12.68
C PRO A 68 -17.57 -12.71 12.84
N ALA A 69 -17.38 -14.03 12.80
CA ALA A 69 -18.45 -14.96 13.15
C ALA A 69 -18.52 -15.19 14.67
N SER A 70 -19.67 -15.72 15.14
CA SER A 70 -19.84 -16.05 16.56
C SER A 70 -18.90 -17.19 17.03
N ALA A 71 -18.48 -18.08 16.11
CA ALA A 71 -17.52 -19.14 16.39
C ALA A 71 -16.10 -18.67 16.12
N ALA A 72 -15.19 -18.86 17.08
CA ALA A 72 -13.78 -18.52 16.92
C ALA A 72 -13.12 -19.30 15.76
N GLY A 73 -12.23 -18.64 15.02
CA GLY A 73 -11.53 -19.20 13.86
C GLY A 73 -12.44 -19.35 12.63
N ARG A 74 -13.52 -18.60 12.58
CA ARG A 74 -14.44 -18.53 11.45
C ARG A 74 -14.86 -17.09 11.19
N HIS A 75 -15.22 -16.82 9.95
CA HIS A 75 -15.79 -15.55 9.51
C HIS A 75 -17.12 -15.76 8.77
N GLU A 76 -17.94 -14.74 8.79
CA GLU A 76 -19.06 -14.55 7.86
C GLU A 76 -18.57 -13.71 6.68
N VAL A 77 -19.24 -13.83 5.53
CA VAL A 77 -18.98 -12.94 4.40
C VAL A 77 -20.16 -11.98 4.24
N HIS A 78 -19.87 -10.71 4.23
CA HIS A 78 -20.85 -9.63 4.10
C HIS A 78 -20.59 -8.81 2.84
N ILE A 79 -21.66 -8.21 2.33
CA ILE A 79 -21.60 -7.14 1.34
C ILE A 79 -22.14 -5.88 1.98
N ALA A 80 -21.37 -4.81 1.95
CA ALA A 80 -21.81 -3.48 2.30
C ALA A 80 -22.16 -2.69 1.03
N GLU A 81 -23.23 -1.92 1.09
CA GLU A 81 -23.61 -0.92 0.09
C GLU A 81 -23.49 0.46 0.68
N ARG A 82 -22.86 1.37 -0.06
CA ARG A 82 -22.96 2.80 0.15
C ARG A 82 -23.84 3.37 -0.95
N ALA A 83 -25.06 3.67 -0.61
CA ALA A 83 -26.02 4.28 -1.54
C ALA A 83 -25.56 5.67 -2.02
N ALA A 84 -26.08 6.15 -3.13
CA ALA A 84 -25.81 7.50 -3.65
C ALA A 84 -26.14 8.62 -2.65
N SER A 85 -27.03 8.36 -1.70
CA SER A 85 -27.35 9.27 -0.57
C SER A 85 -26.23 9.36 0.49
N GLY A 86 -25.23 8.48 0.43
CA GLY A 86 -24.20 8.33 1.45
C GLY A 86 -24.58 7.38 2.60
N ALA A 87 -25.78 6.80 2.57
CA ALA A 87 -26.19 5.85 3.61
C ALA A 87 -25.50 4.49 3.40
N TRP A 88 -25.07 3.88 4.51
CA TRP A 88 -24.49 2.54 4.53
C TRP A 88 -25.53 1.50 4.94
N SER A 89 -25.52 0.35 4.28
CA SER A 89 -26.20 -0.88 4.67
C SER A 89 -25.28 -2.08 4.47
N SER A 90 -25.51 -3.16 5.20
CA SER A 90 -24.75 -4.40 5.04
C SER A 90 -25.62 -5.60 5.35
N ASP A 91 -25.41 -6.68 4.60
CA ASP A 91 -26.04 -7.97 4.88
C ASP A 91 -25.06 -9.12 4.60
N CYS A 92 -25.29 -10.28 5.24
CA CYS A 92 -24.46 -11.47 5.08
C CYS A 92 -24.95 -12.34 3.92
N LEU A 93 -24.03 -13.18 3.41
CA LEU A 93 -24.38 -14.21 2.44
C LEU A 93 -25.12 -15.37 3.12
N ARG A 94 -26.10 -15.97 2.40
CA ARG A 94 -26.93 -17.08 2.88
C ARG A 94 -26.98 -18.21 1.86
N ALA A 95 -27.06 -19.45 2.33
CA ALA A 95 -27.28 -20.58 1.42
C ALA A 95 -28.65 -20.47 0.73
N GLU A 96 -29.68 -20.00 1.46
CA GLU A 96 -31.04 -19.80 0.96
C GLU A 96 -31.66 -18.54 1.55
N ALA A 97 -32.69 -18.03 0.88
CA ALA A 97 -33.36 -16.80 1.30
C ALA A 97 -33.95 -16.94 2.72
N GLY A 98 -33.59 -15.98 3.60
CA GLY A 98 -34.04 -15.98 4.99
C GLY A 98 -33.34 -17.00 5.90
N GLY A 99 -32.39 -17.78 5.39
CA GLY A 99 -31.54 -18.68 6.16
C GLY A 99 -30.51 -17.94 7.04
N PRO A 100 -29.76 -18.64 7.88
CA PRO A 100 -28.66 -18.07 8.64
C PRO A 100 -27.51 -17.62 7.73
N CYS A 101 -26.66 -16.73 8.23
CA CYS A 101 -25.41 -16.36 7.55
C CYS A 101 -24.51 -17.60 7.38
N VAL A 102 -23.89 -17.72 6.23
CA VAL A 102 -22.88 -18.76 6.00
C VAL A 102 -21.58 -18.37 6.70
N THR A 103 -20.86 -19.37 7.20
CA THR A 103 -19.58 -19.16 7.85
C THR A 103 -18.50 -20.06 7.28
N TYR A 104 -17.29 -19.55 7.14
CA TYR A 104 -16.13 -20.28 6.64
C TYR A 104 -14.99 -20.30 7.66
N PRO A 105 -14.12 -21.33 7.65
CA PRO A 105 -12.88 -21.31 8.44
C PRO A 105 -11.97 -20.17 8.01
N ASP A 106 -11.27 -19.55 8.95
CA ASP A 106 -10.30 -18.52 8.64
C ASP A 106 -9.07 -19.10 7.94
N ASP A 107 -8.71 -18.50 6.84
CA ASP A 107 -7.45 -18.70 6.13
C ASP A 107 -6.95 -17.34 5.66
N LEU A 108 -6.10 -16.71 6.47
CA LEU A 108 -5.72 -15.29 6.34
C LEU A 108 -5.12 -14.93 4.98
N GLY A 109 -4.50 -15.88 4.31
CA GLY A 109 -3.86 -15.67 3.01
C GLY A 109 -4.76 -15.93 1.80
N HIS A 110 -5.96 -16.52 1.97
CA HIS A 110 -6.65 -17.13 0.85
C HIS A 110 -8.18 -16.93 0.80
N ASN A 111 -8.79 -16.39 1.85
CA ASN A 111 -10.26 -16.37 2.02
C ASN A 111 -10.93 -15.05 1.65
N GLN A 112 -10.34 -14.24 0.79
CA GLN A 112 -10.91 -12.95 0.45
C GLN A 112 -12.11 -13.10 -0.50
N PRO A 113 -13.14 -12.23 -0.37
CA PRO A 113 -14.22 -12.14 -1.33
C PRO A 113 -13.82 -11.29 -2.55
N SER A 114 -14.31 -11.69 -3.73
CA SER A 114 -14.38 -10.84 -4.92
C SER A 114 -15.83 -10.64 -5.32
N ILE A 115 -16.17 -9.41 -5.72
CA ILE A 115 -17.51 -9.08 -6.21
C ILE A 115 -17.45 -8.37 -7.55
N VAL A 116 -18.57 -8.42 -8.25
CA VAL A 116 -18.86 -7.62 -9.43
C VAL A 116 -20.37 -7.50 -9.59
N VAL A 117 -20.84 -6.38 -10.14
CA VAL A 117 -22.26 -6.15 -10.43
C VAL A 117 -22.45 -6.28 -11.93
N ASP A 118 -23.39 -7.10 -12.40
CA ASP A 118 -23.70 -7.26 -13.83
C ASP A 118 -24.47 -6.06 -14.40
N GLY A 119 -24.73 -6.07 -15.70
CA GLY A 119 -25.44 -4.99 -16.39
C GLY A 119 -26.91 -4.84 -15.98
N THR A 120 -27.51 -5.88 -15.42
CA THR A 120 -28.86 -5.82 -14.82
C THR A 120 -28.86 -5.32 -13.39
N GLY A 121 -27.69 -5.12 -12.78
CA GLY A 121 -27.52 -4.68 -11.40
C GLY A 121 -27.49 -5.82 -10.37
N ARG A 122 -27.37 -7.09 -10.80
CA ARG A 122 -27.21 -8.22 -9.87
C ARG A 122 -25.78 -8.32 -9.40
N ILE A 123 -25.62 -8.60 -8.11
CA ILE A 123 -24.32 -8.73 -7.48
C ILE A 123 -23.89 -10.19 -7.54
N HIS A 124 -22.70 -10.44 -8.04
CA HIS A 124 -22.01 -11.72 -8.06
C HIS A 124 -20.88 -11.70 -7.05
N ALA A 125 -20.79 -12.72 -6.18
CA ALA A 125 -19.76 -12.82 -5.15
C ALA A 125 -19.12 -14.22 -5.16
N PHE A 126 -17.78 -14.25 -5.23
CA PHE A 126 -16.94 -15.45 -5.12
C PHE A 126 -16.15 -15.34 -3.82
N VAL A 127 -16.27 -16.33 -2.92
CA VAL A 127 -15.84 -16.15 -1.54
C VAL A 127 -15.12 -17.37 -0.96
N SER A 128 -14.13 -17.11 -0.14
CA SER A 128 -13.51 -18.07 0.79
C SER A 128 -13.02 -19.38 0.16
N MET A 129 -12.51 -19.34 -1.08
CA MET A 129 -12.03 -20.52 -1.80
C MET A 129 -10.51 -20.66 -1.72
N HIS A 130 -10.05 -21.80 -1.18
CA HIS A 130 -8.64 -22.21 -1.22
C HIS A 130 -8.50 -23.69 -1.60
N ASN A 131 -8.50 -23.97 -2.89
CA ASN A 131 -8.64 -25.30 -3.48
C ASN A 131 -9.97 -25.97 -3.11
N ASP A 132 -11.02 -25.16 -3.04
CA ASP A 132 -12.38 -25.59 -2.75
C ASP A 132 -13.23 -25.60 -4.02
N ALA A 133 -14.36 -26.32 -3.98
CA ALA A 133 -15.41 -26.20 -4.97
C ALA A 133 -15.93 -24.75 -5.02
N TRP A 134 -16.70 -24.43 -6.04
CA TRP A 134 -17.29 -23.11 -6.17
C TRP A 134 -18.06 -22.67 -4.92
N ARG A 135 -17.73 -21.52 -4.38
CA ARG A 135 -18.47 -20.78 -3.36
C ARG A 135 -18.90 -19.46 -3.97
N TYR A 136 -20.00 -19.53 -4.73
CA TYR A 136 -20.53 -18.44 -5.50
C TYR A 136 -21.94 -18.10 -5.03
N TYR A 137 -22.18 -16.79 -4.88
CA TYR A 137 -23.45 -16.20 -4.45
C TYR A 137 -23.88 -15.15 -5.44
N ARG A 138 -25.20 -15.03 -5.66
CA ARG A 138 -25.76 -14.00 -6.54
C ARG A 138 -26.99 -13.36 -5.89
N SER A 139 -27.17 -12.05 -6.09
CA SER A 139 -28.39 -11.39 -5.66
C SER A 139 -29.57 -11.82 -6.57
N ARG A 140 -30.72 -12.11 -5.95
CA ARG A 140 -31.95 -12.43 -6.69
C ARG A 140 -32.60 -11.20 -7.28
N THR A 141 -32.44 -10.07 -6.61
CA THR A 141 -32.97 -8.77 -7.00
C THR A 141 -31.80 -7.83 -7.32
N PRO A 142 -31.84 -7.06 -8.41
CA PRO A 142 -30.84 -6.05 -8.70
C PRO A 142 -30.61 -5.08 -7.55
N GLY A 143 -29.35 -4.82 -7.19
CA GLY A 143 -28.94 -3.91 -6.13
C GLY A 143 -29.30 -4.32 -4.70
N ASP A 144 -29.99 -5.43 -4.49
CA ASP A 144 -30.45 -5.86 -3.18
C ASP A 144 -29.46 -6.84 -2.52
N ILE A 145 -28.59 -6.30 -1.67
CA ILE A 145 -27.61 -7.08 -0.91
C ILE A 145 -28.25 -8.10 0.04
N GLY A 146 -29.51 -7.87 0.50
CA GLY A 146 -30.26 -8.79 1.34
C GLY A 146 -30.79 -10.01 0.60
N SER A 147 -30.79 -10.00 -0.73
CA SER A 147 -31.26 -11.09 -1.57
C SER A 147 -30.16 -12.06 -2.02
N MET A 148 -28.93 -11.90 -1.52
CA MET A 148 -27.79 -12.76 -1.86
C MET A 148 -27.97 -14.20 -1.38
N THR A 149 -27.95 -15.15 -2.31
CA THR A 149 -28.05 -16.59 -2.02
C THR A 149 -27.05 -17.40 -2.83
N GLU A 150 -26.76 -18.61 -2.35
CA GLU A 150 -25.88 -19.54 -3.05
C GLU A 150 -26.41 -19.83 -4.46
N ALA A 151 -25.51 -19.80 -5.43
CA ALA A 151 -25.77 -20.05 -6.86
C ALA A 151 -24.64 -20.89 -7.51
N ALA A 152 -23.87 -21.63 -6.73
CA ALA A 152 -22.72 -22.41 -7.21
C ALA A 152 -23.11 -23.43 -8.28
N ALA A 153 -24.34 -23.95 -8.23
CA ALA A 153 -24.86 -24.88 -9.22
C ALA A 153 -25.03 -24.28 -10.64
N ASP A 154 -25.02 -22.96 -10.76
CA ASP A 154 -25.11 -22.27 -12.07
C ASP A 154 -23.76 -22.26 -12.80
N LEU A 155 -22.65 -22.54 -12.10
CA LEU A 155 -21.30 -22.53 -12.66
C LEU A 155 -20.93 -23.88 -13.28
N PRO A 156 -20.22 -23.88 -14.42
CA PRO A 156 -19.67 -25.11 -14.99
C PRO A 156 -18.50 -25.63 -14.14
N ASP A 157 -18.07 -26.87 -14.45
CA ASP A 157 -16.94 -27.53 -13.79
C ASP A 157 -17.10 -27.61 -12.24
N ALA A 158 -18.30 -28.02 -11.79
CA ALA A 158 -18.69 -28.02 -10.37
C ALA A 158 -17.79 -28.89 -9.45
N ASP A 159 -17.08 -29.87 -10.01
CA ASP A 159 -16.14 -30.76 -9.35
C ASP A 159 -14.70 -30.21 -9.30
N GLY A 160 -14.48 -29.01 -9.78
CA GLY A 160 -13.19 -28.32 -9.73
C GLY A 160 -12.78 -27.89 -8.32
N ALA A 161 -11.51 -27.55 -8.16
CA ALA A 161 -10.97 -26.94 -6.95
C ALA A 161 -10.33 -25.59 -7.31
N TYR A 162 -10.83 -24.51 -6.71
CA TYR A 162 -10.57 -23.14 -7.12
C TYR A 162 -9.95 -22.29 -6.01
N THR A 163 -9.16 -21.27 -6.43
CA THR A 163 -8.56 -20.27 -5.53
C THR A 163 -8.37 -18.95 -6.27
N TYR A 164 -8.39 -17.83 -5.56
CA TYR A 164 -8.07 -16.49 -6.06
C TYR A 164 -8.98 -16.03 -7.20
N PRO A 165 -10.27 -15.91 -7.01
CA PRO A 165 -11.16 -15.32 -8.01
C PRO A 165 -10.86 -13.83 -8.17
N VAL A 166 -10.71 -13.38 -9.41
CA VAL A 166 -10.59 -11.97 -9.81
C VAL A 166 -11.68 -11.70 -10.83
N THR A 167 -12.44 -10.63 -10.64
CA THR A 167 -13.64 -10.36 -11.43
C THR A 167 -13.54 -9.06 -12.20
N ALA A 168 -14.18 -9.02 -13.38
CA ALA A 168 -14.36 -7.80 -14.18
C ALA A 168 -15.73 -7.81 -14.83
N ARG A 169 -16.24 -6.61 -15.14
CA ARG A 169 -17.45 -6.41 -15.95
C ARG A 169 -17.11 -5.72 -17.25
N ASP A 170 -17.75 -6.15 -18.33
CA ASP A 170 -17.88 -5.36 -19.54
C ASP A 170 -18.96 -4.29 -19.32
N ASP A 171 -18.56 -3.03 -19.23
CA ASP A 171 -19.51 -1.92 -19.01
C ASP A 171 -20.40 -1.64 -20.24
N THR A 172 -20.12 -2.28 -21.40
CA THR A 172 -20.91 -2.14 -22.64
C THR A 172 -22.04 -3.16 -22.71
N THR A 173 -21.73 -4.43 -22.43
CA THR A 173 -22.69 -5.54 -22.50
C THR A 173 -23.34 -5.86 -21.18
N GLY A 174 -22.67 -5.56 -20.08
CA GLY A 174 -23.07 -5.98 -18.74
C GLY A 174 -22.53 -7.36 -18.33
N ASP A 175 -21.85 -8.05 -19.23
CA ASP A 175 -21.27 -9.36 -19.01
C ASP A 175 -20.23 -9.34 -17.89
N VAL A 176 -20.14 -10.47 -17.19
CA VAL A 176 -19.19 -10.63 -16.08
C VAL A 176 -18.18 -11.71 -16.41
N TYR A 177 -16.94 -11.44 -16.10
CA TYR A 177 -15.84 -12.39 -16.21
C TYR A 177 -15.23 -12.69 -14.85
N VAL A 178 -14.80 -13.94 -14.64
CA VAL A 178 -14.00 -14.35 -13.49
C VAL A 178 -12.79 -15.14 -13.93
N LEU A 179 -11.60 -14.66 -13.55
CA LEU A 179 -10.34 -15.36 -13.68
C LEU A 179 -10.03 -16.04 -12.36
N VAL A 180 -9.70 -17.34 -12.39
CA VAL A 180 -9.50 -18.11 -11.17
C VAL A 180 -8.38 -19.14 -11.37
N ARG A 181 -7.65 -19.45 -10.30
CA ARG A 181 -6.74 -20.58 -10.28
C ARG A 181 -7.54 -21.86 -10.08
N ALA A 182 -7.41 -22.81 -11.01
CA ALA A 182 -7.99 -24.16 -10.94
C ALA A 182 -6.89 -25.19 -10.68
N ALA A 183 -7.07 -26.05 -9.66
CA ALA A 183 -6.13 -27.08 -9.31
C ALA A 183 -6.16 -28.27 -10.30
N ASP A 184 -4.98 -28.76 -10.66
CA ASP A 184 -4.73 -30.03 -11.33
C ASP A 184 -3.48 -30.66 -10.69
N ASP A 185 -3.60 -31.01 -9.41
CA ASP A 185 -2.47 -31.52 -8.63
C ASP A 185 -1.96 -32.86 -9.16
N ALA A 186 -2.85 -33.70 -9.73
CA ALA A 186 -2.47 -34.94 -10.39
C ALA A 186 -1.63 -34.69 -11.67
N GLY A 187 -1.89 -33.61 -12.37
CA GLY A 187 -1.11 -33.14 -13.51
C GLY A 187 0.14 -32.35 -13.13
N GLY A 188 0.43 -32.17 -11.85
CA GLY A 188 1.57 -31.40 -11.34
C GLY A 188 1.52 -29.93 -11.69
N ARG A 189 0.33 -29.31 -11.66
CA ARG A 189 0.14 -27.91 -12.07
C ARG A 189 -1.12 -27.30 -11.47
N ARG A 190 -1.20 -25.96 -11.50
CA ARG A 190 -2.41 -25.19 -11.26
C ARG A 190 -2.61 -24.19 -12.39
N MET A 191 -3.81 -24.17 -12.96
CA MET A 191 -4.11 -23.47 -14.21
C MET A 191 -4.87 -22.17 -13.94
N GLY A 192 -4.72 -21.18 -14.84
CA GLY A 192 -5.62 -20.04 -14.92
C GLY A 192 -6.81 -20.37 -15.82
N ARG A 193 -8.01 -20.31 -15.27
CA ARG A 193 -9.25 -20.49 -16.03
C ARG A 193 -10.08 -19.21 -16.02
N LEU A 194 -10.66 -18.89 -17.16
CA LEU A 194 -11.57 -17.77 -17.38
C LEU A 194 -12.99 -18.31 -17.57
N TYR A 195 -13.94 -17.71 -16.86
CA TYR A 195 -15.38 -17.98 -16.99
C TYR A 195 -16.10 -16.70 -17.32
N HIS A 196 -17.21 -16.82 -18.06
CA HIS A 196 -18.03 -15.76 -18.59
C HIS A 196 -19.49 -15.94 -18.17
N TRP A 197 -20.08 -14.90 -17.60
CA TRP A 197 -21.51 -14.73 -17.42
C TRP A 197 -22.04 -13.87 -18.55
N ASP A 198 -22.90 -14.44 -19.38
CA ASP A 198 -23.64 -13.74 -20.40
C ASP A 198 -24.88 -13.10 -19.74
N ASP A 199 -24.92 -11.77 -19.69
CA ASP A 199 -25.97 -11.02 -18.98
C ASP A 199 -27.33 -11.11 -19.68
N ASP A 200 -27.35 -11.26 -21.00
CA ASP A 200 -28.57 -11.41 -21.80
C ASP A 200 -29.26 -12.76 -21.55
N THR A 201 -28.49 -13.84 -21.46
CA THR A 201 -29.01 -15.19 -21.28
C THR A 201 -28.99 -15.68 -19.83
N ALA A 202 -28.31 -14.96 -18.94
CA ALA A 202 -28.08 -15.30 -17.54
C ALA A 202 -27.49 -16.72 -17.36
N VAL A 203 -26.44 -17.03 -18.12
CA VAL A 203 -25.76 -18.34 -18.11
C VAL A 203 -24.25 -18.17 -17.98
N TRP A 204 -23.66 -19.00 -17.11
CA TRP A 204 -22.20 -19.12 -17.01
C TRP A 204 -21.65 -20.13 -18.03
N ALA A 205 -20.53 -19.79 -18.64
CA ALA A 205 -19.75 -20.68 -19.50
C ALA A 205 -18.27 -20.62 -19.11
N ARG A 206 -17.54 -21.73 -19.36
CA ARG A 206 -16.08 -21.68 -19.32
C ARG A 206 -15.60 -21.10 -20.65
N GLU A 207 -14.93 -19.97 -20.59
CA GLU A 207 -14.44 -19.25 -21.75
C GLU A 207 -13.09 -19.78 -22.26
N ALA A 208 -12.09 -19.82 -21.38
CA ALA A 208 -10.75 -20.25 -21.77
C ALA A 208 -9.96 -20.87 -20.61
N THR A 209 -8.91 -21.63 -20.97
CA THR A 209 -7.75 -21.85 -20.10
C THR A 209 -6.66 -20.87 -20.54
N VAL A 210 -6.43 -19.83 -19.74
CA VAL A 210 -5.49 -18.75 -20.07
C VAL A 210 -4.04 -19.22 -19.93
N GLY A 211 -3.73 -19.89 -18.83
CA GLY A 211 -2.38 -20.36 -18.56
C GLY A 211 -2.31 -21.74 -17.95
N SER A 212 -1.34 -22.56 -18.40
CA SER A 212 -1.11 -23.90 -17.86
C SER A 212 0.30 -24.37 -18.18
N ALA A 213 1.05 -24.81 -17.16
CA ALA A 213 2.36 -25.42 -17.33
C ALA A 213 2.65 -26.42 -16.22
N THR A 214 3.19 -27.59 -16.57
CA THR A 214 3.64 -28.60 -15.58
C THR A 214 4.78 -28.03 -14.74
N GLY A 215 4.75 -28.28 -13.43
CA GLY A 215 5.71 -27.74 -12.46
C GLY A 215 5.45 -26.29 -12.08
N HIS A 216 4.31 -25.72 -12.48
CA HIS A 216 3.97 -24.31 -12.21
C HIS A 216 2.55 -24.14 -11.65
N SER A 217 2.40 -23.09 -10.86
CA SER A 217 1.12 -22.58 -10.36
C SER A 217 0.84 -21.21 -10.95
N PHE A 218 -0.37 -21.03 -11.46
CA PHE A 218 -0.90 -19.76 -11.94
C PHE A 218 -1.49 -18.97 -10.76
N TYR A 219 -1.14 -17.72 -10.63
CA TYR A 219 -1.69 -16.81 -9.63
C TYR A 219 -2.34 -15.62 -10.33
N PRO A 220 -3.67 -15.55 -10.39
CA PRO A 220 -4.37 -14.41 -10.97
C PRO A 220 -4.06 -13.15 -10.17
N ASP A 221 -3.70 -12.06 -10.83
CA ASP A 221 -3.46 -10.77 -10.20
C ASP A 221 -4.58 -9.78 -10.49
N ASP A 222 -4.95 -9.66 -11.78
CA ASP A 222 -5.96 -8.69 -12.20
C ASP A 222 -6.63 -9.05 -13.51
N LEU A 223 -7.80 -8.44 -13.73
CA LEU A 223 -8.60 -8.60 -14.92
C LEU A 223 -9.34 -7.28 -15.21
N ALA A 224 -9.24 -6.77 -16.43
CA ALA A 224 -9.98 -5.60 -16.87
C ALA A 224 -10.56 -5.83 -18.26
N VAL A 225 -11.69 -5.17 -18.57
CA VAL A 225 -12.32 -5.20 -19.88
C VAL A 225 -12.17 -3.84 -20.53
N ASP A 226 -11.72 -3.79 -21.78
CA ASP A 226 -11.63 -2.55 -22.54
C ASP A 226 -12.95 -2.20 -23.25
N GLY A 227 -12.99 -1.02 -23.88
CA GLY A 227 -14.18 -0.55 -24.58
C GLY A 227 -14.56 -1.35 -25.84
N GLU A 228 -13.74 -2.31 -26.27
CA GLU A 228 -13.99 -3.23 -27.38
C GLU A 228 -14.42 -4.63 -26.88
N GLY A 229 -14.58 -4.81 -25.56
CA GLY A 229 -14.94 -6.08 -24.92
C GLY A 229 -13.80 -7.07 -24.82
N ARG A 230 -12.55 -6.65 -25.02
CA ARG A 230 -11.38 -7.51 -24.86
C ARG A 230 -10.92 -7.50 -23.41
N LEU A 231 -10.40 -8.62 -22.96
CA LEU A 231 -9.96 -8.85 -21.60
C LEU A 231 -8.45 -8.69 -21.47
N HIS A 232 -8.03 -7.76 -20.65
CA HIS A 232 -6.65 -7.60 -20.23
C HIS A 232 -6.41 -8.47 -19.00
N VAL A 233 -5.57 -9.49 -19.16
CA VAL A 233 -5.36 -10.54 -18.16
C VAL A 233 -3.95 -10.42 -17.58
N LEU A 234 -3.86 -10.32 -16.26
CA LEU A 234 -2.62 -10.19 -15.52
C LEU A 234 -2.48 -11.34 -14.53
N TRP A 235 -1.29 -11.98 -14.51
CA TRP A 235 -0.99 -13.06 -13.57
C TRP A 235 0.50 -13.22 -13.32
N GLU A 236 0.82 -13.95 -12.28
CA GLU A 236 2.20 -14.38 -12.00
C GLU A 236 2.33 -15.91 -11.95
N TRP A 237 3.51 -16.40 -12.32
CA TRP A 237 3.85 -17.79 -12.22
C TRP A 237 4.68 -18.05 -10.96
N GLY A 238 4.31 -19.08 -10.21
CA GLY A 238 5.11 -19.64 -9.15
C GLY A 238 5.41 -21.13 -9.41
N PRO A 239 6.35 -21.72 -8.64
CA PRO A 239 6.56 -23.17 -8.68
C PRO A 239 5.32 -23.98 -8.26
N PHE A 240 5.30 -25.25 -8.65
CA PHE A 240 4.36 -26.25 -8.13
C PHE A 240 5.12 -27.35 -7.35
N PRO A 241 4.66 -27.81 -6.18
CA PRO A 241 3.53 -27.26 -5.41
C PRO A 241 3.78 -25.81 -4.98
N ALA A 242 2.75 -25.11 -4.47
CA ALA A 242 2.80 -23.69 -4.19
C ALA A 242 4.01 -23.28 -3.34
N ASP A 243 4.69 -22.26 -3.80
CA ASP A 243 5.81 -21.59 -3.15
C ASP A 243 5.46 -20.10 -3.06
N PRO A 244 5.79 -19.36 -1.98
CA PRO A 244 5.52 -17.95 -1.87
C PRO A 244 6.34 -17.10 -2.86
N PHE A 245 7.36 -17.67 -3.52
CA PHE A 245 8.25 -16.96 -4.42
C PHE A 245 7.78 -17.09 -5.86
N ARG A 246 7.43 -15.97 -6.46
CA ARG A 246 6.91 -15.83 -7.81
C ARG A 246 7.79 -14.87 -8.57
N HIS A 247 8.30 -15.31 -9.72
CA HIS A 247 9.35 -14.57 -10.41
C HIS A 247 8.94 -14.06 -11.79
N VAL A 248 7.89 -14.66 -12.39
CA VAL A 248 7.48 -14.34 -13.76
C VAL A 248 6.11 -13.68 -13.75
N GLY A 249 6.08 -12.37 -13.96
CA GLY A 249 4.84 -11.62 -14.17
C GLY A 249 4.46 -11.60 -15.64
N SER A 250 3.20 -11.92 -15.93
CA SER A 250 2.70 -12.14 -17.29
C SER A 250 1.42 -11.35 -17.57
N TYR A 251 1.26 -10.95 -18.82
CA TYR A 251 0.14 -10.18 -19.33
C TYR A 251 -0.22 -10.61 -20.75
N LEU A 252 -1.51 -10.64 -21.06
CA LEU A 252 -2.04 -10.77 -22.42
C LEU A 252 -3.39 -10.07 -22.56
N VAL A 253 -3.81 -9.86 -23.80
CA VAL A 253 -5.16 -9.47 -24.17
C VAL A 253 -5.87 -10.68 -24.77
N TYR A 254 -7.07 -10.98 -24.27
CA TYR A 254 -7.92 -12.06 -24.79
C TYR A 254 -9.19 -11.46 -25.38
N ASP A 255 -9.55 -11.87 -26.59
CA ASP A 255 -10.77 -11.47 -27.28
C ASP A 255 -11.81 -12.62 -27.21
N PRO A 256 -12.87 -12.48 -26.38
CA PRO A 256 -13.90 -13.51 -26.27
C PRO A 256 -14.67 -13.76 -27.57
N ALA A 257 -14.85 -12.72 -28.40
CA ALA A 257 -15.59 -12.85 -29.66
C ALA A 257 -14.89 -13.75 -30.67
N THR A 258 -13.56 -13.83 -30.61
CA THR A 258 -12.78 -14.64 -31.57
C THR A 258 -12.04 -15.81 -30.91
N GLY A 259 -11.98 -15.87 -29.59
CA GLY A 259 -11.22 -16.85 -28.83
C GLY A 259 -9.69 -16.70 -28.99
N ARG A 260 -9.21 -15.53 -29.41
CA ARG A 260 -7.80 -15.26 -29.66
C ARG A 260 -7.17 -14.49 -28.52
N ALA A 261 -5.87 -14.74 -28.36
CA ALA A 261 -5.06 -13.98 -27.43
C ALA A 261 -3.89 -13.31 -28.13
N GLU A 262 -3.50 -12.13 -27.63
CA GLU A 262 -2.39 -11.33 -28.14
C GLU A 262 -1.52 -10.87 -26.95
N ASP A 263 -0.23 -10.70 -27.21
CA ASP A 263 0.70 -10.08 -26.24
C ASP A 263 0.61 -8.55 -26.27
N ALA A 264 1.40 -7.87 -25.45
CA ALA A 264 1.44 -6.41 -25.39
C ALA A 264 1.85 -5.72 -26.70
N ALA A 265 2.48 -6.46 -27.64
CA ALA A 265 2.83 -5.97 -28.97
C ALA A 265 1.70 -6.21 -30.01
N GLY A 266 0.60 -6.87 -29.64
CA GLY A 266 -0.45 -7.32 -30.56
C GLY A 266 -0.08 -8.58 -31.35
N ALA A 267 0.97 -9.30 -30.95
CA ALA A 267 1.35 -10.55 -31.60
C ALA A 267 0.52 -11.72 -31.03
N PRO A 268 0.09 -12.68 -31.89
CA PRO A 268 -0.75 -13.80 -31.45
C PRO A 268 -0.08 -14.67 -30.38
N VAL A 269 -0.80 -15.02 -29.32
CA VAL A 269 -0.40 -15.93 -28.25
C VAL A 269 -1.24 -17.19 -28.32
N SER A 270 -0.57 -18.36 -28.31
CA SER A 270 -1.28 -19.64 -28.21
C SER A 270 -1.70 -19.91 -26.76
N LEU A 271 -2.98 -20.20 -26.54
CA LEU A 271 -3.50 -20.62 -25.24
C LEU A 271 -3.50 -22.16 -25.10
N PRO A 272 -3.25 -22.70 -23.88
CA PRO A 272 -2.86 -21.96 -22.69
C PRO A 272 -1.42 -21.44 -22.76
N ALA A 273 -1.20 -20.20 -22.29
CA ALA A 273 0.13 -19.62 -22.15
C ALA A 273 0.96 -20.38 -21.09
N SER A 274 2.28 -20.26 -21.14
CA SER A 274 3.21 -20.85 -20.20
C SER A 274 4.29 -19.84 -19.79
N PRO A 275 5.09 -20.11 -18.75
CA PRO A 275 6.22 -19.23 -18.38
C PRO A 275 7.22 -18.99 -19.52
N SER A 276 7.28 -19.90 -20.49
CA SER A 276 8.15 -19.82 -21.67
C SER A 276 7.49 -19.19 -22.89
N SER A 277 6.27 -18.66 -22.79
CA SER A 277 5.58 -18.02 -23.93
C SER A 277 6.34 -16.81 -24.48
N GLY A 278 7.23 -16.24 -23.69
CA GLY A 278 8.22 -15.24 -24.14
C GLY A 278 7.60 -13.95 -24.68
N GLY A 279 8.41 -13.20 -25.43
CA GLY A 279 7.97 -11.98 -26.11
C GLY A 279 7.43 -10.91 -25.17
N ALA A 280 6.38 -10.22 -25.62
CA ALA A 280 5.73 -9.18 -24.87
C ALA A 280 4.70 -9.70 -23.84
N VAL A 281 4.55 -11.02 -23.67
CA VAL A 281 3.73 -11.64 -22.61
C VAL A 281 4.35 -11.44 -21.22
N VAL A 282 5.68 -11.52 -21.10
CA VAL A 282 6.37 -11.47 -19.81
C VAL A 282 6.83 -10.04 -19.52
N TYR A 283 6.16 -9.36 -18.56
CA TYR A 283 6.56 -8.00 -18.17
C TYR A 283 7.65 -7.98 -17.10
N GLN A 284 7.73 -9.01 -16.26
CA GLN A 284 8.77 -9.15 -15.23
C GLN A 284 9.40 -10.54 -15.31
N PRO A 285 10.50 -10.69 -16.11
CA PRO A 285 11.22 -11.97 -16.23
C PRO A 285 12.16 -12.20 -15.05
N TYR A 286 12.68 -13.41 -14.95
CA TYR A 286 13.87 -13.68 -14.15
C TYR A 286 15.06 -12.85 -14.62
N THR A 287 15.94 -12.53 -13.68
CA THR A 287 17.30 -12.11 -14.00
C THR A 287 18.20 -13.35 -14.03
N GLU A 288 19.05 -13.48 -15.05
CA GLU A 288 19.99 -14.60 -15.15
C GLU A 288 20.92 -14.60 -13.93
N GLY A 289 21.08 -15.78 -13.31
CA GLY A 289 21.86 -15.95 -12.09
C GLY A 289 21.15 -15.58 -10.79
N GLU A 290 19.87 -15.20 -10.84
CA GLU A 290 19.02 -14.96 -9.68
C GLU A 290 18.84 -16.25 -8.86
N ASP A 291 19.05 -16.18 -7.54
CA ASP A 291 18.81 -17.31 -6.65
C ASP A 291 17.33 -17.42 -6.30
N ILE A 292 16.62 -18.25 -7.05
CA ILE A 292 15.19 -18.53 -6.86
C ILE A 292 14.88 -19.43 -5.66
N SER A 293 15.90 -19.95 -4.96
CA SER A 293 15.71 -20.73 -3.73
C SER A 293 15.51 -19.86 -2.50
N THR A 294 15.76 -18.55 -2.61
CA THR A 294 15.61 -17.58 -1.54
C THR A 294 14.30 -16.80 -1.65
N ALA A 295 13.97 -16.08 -0.60
CA ALA A 295 12.79 -15.24 -0.55
C ALA A 295 12.85 -14.02 -1.50
N ALA A 296 14.01 -13.66 -1.99
CA ALA A 296 14.22 -12.52 -2.89
C ALA A 296 15.23 -12.91 -3.98
N PRO A 297 15.07 -12.38 -5.23
CA PRO A 297 13.97 -11.51 -5.63
C PRO A 297 12.68 -12.29 -5.93
N SER A 298 11.53 -11.68 -5.76
CA SER A 298 10.25 -12.28 -6.14
C SER A 298 9.19 -11.20 -6.42
N LEU A 299 8.33 -11.47 -7.41
CA LEU A 299 7.15 -10.67 -7.66
C LEU A 299 6.01 -11.14 -6.73
N GLN A 300 5.25 -10.21 -6.18
CA GLN A 300 4.02 -10.51 -5.44
C GLN A 300 3.00 -9.41 -5.66
N SER A 301 1.79 -9.79 -6.01
CA SER A 301 0.65 -8.91 -6.26
C SER A 301 0.96 -7.85 -7.33
N ALA A 302 0.18 -7.87 -8.36
CA ALA A 302 0.20 -6.85 -9.39
C ALA A 302 -1.22 -6.41 -9.73
N LYS A 303 -1.35 -5.16 -10.21
CA LYS A 303 -2.59 -4.58 -10.70
C LYS A 303 -2.32 -3.82 -11.99
N LEU A 304 -3.29 -3.80 -12.89
CA LEU A 304 -3.20 -3.10 -14.15
C LEU A 304 -4.20 -1.93 -14.23
N ALA A 305 -3.86 -0.93 -15.01
CA ALA A 305 -4.78 0.15 -15.37
C ALA A 305 -4.84 0.30 -16.88
N LEU A 306 -6.05 0.58 -17.38
CA LEU A 306 -6.28 0.95 -18.76
C LEU A 306 -6.44 2.46 -18.87
N ASP A 307 -6.00 3.05 -20.01
CA ASP A 307 -6.28 4.44 -20.33
C ASP A 307 -7.71 4.62 -20.88
N GLU A 308 -8.08 5.84 -21.20
CA GLU A 308 -9.41 6.16 -21.72
C GLU A 308 -9.69 5.54 -23.09
N GLU A 309 -8.67 5.12 -23.81
CA GLU A 309 -8.77 4.39 -25.07
C GLU A 309 -8.79 2.86 -24.90
N GLY A 310 -8.80 2.36 -23.65
CA GLY A 310 -8.82 0.93 -23.35
C GLY A 310 -7.47 0.24 -23.51
N ARG A 311 -6.37 0.97 -23.67
CA ARG A 311 -5.03 0.39 -23.80
C ARG A 311 -4.38 0.25 -22.42
N LEU A 312 -3.49 -0.72 -22.28
CA LEU A 312 -2.70 -0.85 -21.06
C LEU A 312 -1.89 0.42 -20.79
N ALA A 313 -2.26 1.14 -19.73
CA ALA A 313 -1.53 2.32 -19.27
C ALA A 313 -0.32 1.95 -18.41
N GLY A 314 -0.43 0.89 -17.63
CA GLY A 314 0.66 0.39 -16.81
C GLY A 314 0.24 -0.71 -15.85
N ILE A 315 1.25 -1.34 -15.26
CA ILE A 315 1.13 -2.40 -14.25
C ILE A 315 1.92 -1.94 -13.02
N ALA A 316 1.26 -1.83 -11.88
CA ALA A 316 1.94 -1.64 -10.60
C ALA A 316 2.07 -2.98 -9.88
N TYR A 317 3.24 -3.23 -9.28
CA TYR A 317 3.50 -4.49 -8.61
C TYR A 317 4.51 -4.33 -7.47
N ARG A 318 4.49 -5.29 -6.55
CA ARG A 318 5.48 -5.40 -5.48
C ARG A 318 6.56 -6.38 -5.90
N PHE A 319 7.80 -5.98 -5.68
CA PHE A 319 8.95 -6.83 -6.01
C PHE A 319 9.86 -6.96 -4.80
N ARG A 320 10.04 -8.18 -4.31
CA ARG A 320 10.84 -8.47 -3.14
C ARG A 320 12.33 -8.32 -3.45
N VAL A 321 13.01 -7.58 -2.60
CA VAL A 321 14.44 -7.29 -2.70
C VAL A 321 15.09 -7.45 -1.33
N ALA A 322 16.43 -7.57 -1.31
CA ALA A 322 17.19 -7.35 -0.09
C ALA A 322 17.40 -5.85 0.09
N GLU A 323 17.06 -5.32 1.24
CA GLU A 323 17.27 -3.90 1.53
C GLU A 323 18.75 -3.55 1.56
N PRO A 324 19.19 -2.48 0.87
CA PRO A 324 20.59 -2.11 0.81
C PRO A 324 21.24 -1.83 2.18
N ALA A 325 20.48 -1.26 3.10
CA ALA A 325 20.99 -0.85 4.41
C ALA A 325 21.13 -2.01 5.41
N THR A 326 20.17 -2.94 5.41
CA THR A 326 20.06 -3.99 6.43
C THR A 326 20.29 -5.39 5.89
N GLY A 327 20.16 -5.58 4.56
CA GLY A 327 20.11 -6.91 3.93
C GLY A 327 18.81 -7.69 4.23
N ALA A 328 17.88 -7.11 5.00
CA ALA A 328 16.61 -7.73 5.30
C ALA A 328 15.70 -7.77 4.06
N PRO A 329 14.75 -8.72 3.98
CA PRO A 329 13.79 -8.73 2.89
C PRO A 329 12.84 -7.53 2.97
N GLY A 330 12.76 -6.76 1.89
CA GLY A 330 11.82 -5.66 1.71
C GLY A 330 11.07 -5.78 0.38
N PHE A 331 10.17 -4.84 0.10
CA PHE A 331 9.47 -4.79 -1.18
C PHE A 331 9.59 -3.39 -1.79
N ASP A 332 10.13 -3.33 -3.02
CA ASP A 332 9.93 -2.18 -3.87
C ASP A 332 8.48 -2.17 -4.38
N VAL A 333 7.91 -0.98 -4.51
CA VAL A 333 6.78 -0.75 -5.40
C VAL A 333 7.33 -0.39 -6.77
N ARG A 334 6.95 -1.14 -7.78
CA ARG A 334 7.43 -0.97 -9.16
C ARG A 334 6.28 -0.71 -10.11
N HIS A 335 6.61 -0.13 -11.24
CA HIS A 335 5.69 0.11 -12.35
C HIS A 335 6.30 -0.39 -13.64
N ALA A 336 5.51 -1.11 -14.45
CA ALA A 336 5.88 -1.55 -15.79
C ALA A 336 4.91 -0.95 -16.81
N ARG A 337 5.43 -0.53 -17.96
CA ARG A 337 4.64 -0.07 -19.11
C ARG A 337 5.17 -0.65 -20.42
N TRP A 338 4.29 -0.85 -21.35
CA TRP A 338 4.65 -1.23 -22.70
C TRP A 338 4.94 0.02 -23.55
N THR A 339 6.12 0.10 -24.15
CA THR A 339 6.55 1.28 -24.95
C THR A 339 6.24 1.18 -26.44
N GLY A 340 5.55 0.11 -26.86
CA GLY A 340 5.37 -0.24 -28.27
C GLY A 340 6.47 -1.13 -28.84
N SER A 341 7.61 -1.27 -28.13
CA SER A 341 8.74 -2.10 -28.57
C SER A 341 9.35 -2.96 -27.46
N GLY A 342 9.01 -2.70 -26.20
CA GLY A 342 9.52 -3.43 -25.05
C GLY A 342 8.87 -2.97 -23.74
N TRP A 343 9.05 -3.76 -22.71
CA TRP A 343 8.66 -3.41 -21.35
C TRP A 343 9.69 -2.49 -20.71
N GLU A 344 9.25 -1.33 -20.27
CA GLU A 344 10.00 -0.45 -19.39
C GLU A 344 9.53 -0.65 -17.96
N ARG A 345 10.47 -0.83 -17.03
CA ARG A 345 10.22 -1.07 -15.62
C ARG A 345 10.98 -0.06 -14.79
N GLU A 346 10.32 0.48 -13.79
CA GLU A 346 10.91 1.48 -12.89
C GLU A 346 10.51 1.21 -11.43
N ILE A 347 11.32 1.71 -10.51
CA ILE A 347 11.00 1.75 -9.09
C ILE A 347 10.19 3.01 -8.82
N VAL A 348 8.97 2.84 -8.32
CA VAL A 348 8.12 3.92 -7.83
C VAL A 348 8.57 4.29 -6.42
N ALA A 349 8.61 3.33 -5.50
CA ALA A 349 9.07 3.51 -4.13
C ALA A 349 10.01 2.36 -3.75
N ALA A 350 11.25 2.68 -3.39
CA ALA A 350 12.22 1.69 -2.96
C ALA A 350 11.97 1.27 -1.51
N ALA A 351 12.23 -0.01 -1.21
CA ALA A 351 12.16 -0.57 0.13
C ALA A 351 13.21 0.03 1.08
N GLY A 352 12.85 0.19 2.34
CA GLY A 352 13.78 0.56 3.41
C GLY A 352 14.20 2.02 3.42
N VAL A 353 13.68 2.87 2.54
CA VAL A 353 13.96 4.32 2.56
C VAL A 353 13.44 4.89 3.88
N SER A 354 14.30 5.51 4.66
CA SER A 354 14.01 6.00 6.03
C SER A 354 13.31 4.95 6.92
N GLY A 355 13.62 3.66 6.75
CA GLY A 355 13.00 2.58 7.51
C GLY A 355 11.56 2.22 7.11
N VAL A 356 11.02 2.85 6.07
CA VAL A 356 9.65 2.57 5.59
C VAL A 356 9.62 1.31 4.73
N GLN A 357 8.69 0.42 5.06
CA GLN A 357 8.38 -0.79 4.31
C GLN A 357 7.09 -0.60 3.51
N THR A 358 6.92 -1.37 2.44
CA THR A 358 5.64 -1.49 1.76
C THR A 358 4.96 -2.79 2.17
N SER A 359 3.65 -2.74 2.45
CA SER A 359 2.89 -3.91 2.86
C SER A 359 2.38 -4.74 1.66
N ALA A 360 1.49 -5.68 1.92
CA ALA A 360 1.05 -6.68 0.94
C ALA A 360 0.20 -6.15 -0.23
N ALA A 361 -0.20 -4.90 -0.26
CA ALA A 361 -1.12 -4.41 -1.27
C ALA A 361 -0.52 -3.29 -2.12
N VAL A 362 -0.81 -3.35 -3.43
CA VAL A 362 -0.56 -2.30 -4.41
C VAL A 362 -1.76 -2.23 -5.33
N ASP A 363 -2.08 -1.04 -5.83
CA ASP A 363 -3.07 -0.86 -6.87
C ASP A 363 -2.70 0.32 -7.78
N VAL A 364 -3.31 0.40 -8.97
CA VAL A 364 -3.02 1.44 -9.96
C VAL A 364 -4.29 1.90 -10.64
N THR A 365 -4.39 3.21 -10.85
CA THR A 365 -5.48 3.82 -11.59
C THR A 365 -4.95 4.84 -12.59
N THR A 366 -5.66 4.99 -13.71
CA THR A 366 -5.32 5.99 -14.71
C THR A 366 -6.57 6.75 -15.13
N ALA A 367 -6.49 8.05 -15.22
CA ALA A 367 -7.52 8.90 -15.81
C ALA A 367 -6.91 10.25 -16.23
N ARG A 368 -7.32 10.73 -17.40
CA ARG A 368 -6.92 12.03 -17.98
C ARG A 368 -5.40 12.19 -18.08
N GLY A 369 -4.70 11.13 -18.48
CA GLY A 369 -3.25 11.11 -18.61
C GLY A 369 -2.48 11.17 -17.29
N LEU A 370 -3.17 10.99 -16.15
CA LEU A 370 -2.62 10.95 -14.81
C LEU A 370 -2.64 9.51 -14.30
N THR A 371 -1.46 8.96 -14.01
CA THR A 371 -1.32 7.63 -13.39
C THR A 371 -1.10 7.79 -11.91
N ARG A 372 -1.81 7.00 -11.11
CA ARG A 372 -1.67 6.88 -9.67
C ARG A 372 -1.38 5.45 -9.29
N VAL A 373 -0.34 5.25 -8.49
CA VAL A 373 -0.04 3.99 -7.83
C VAL A 373 -0.32 4.17 -6.34
N TYR A 374 -1.10 3.25 -5.78
CA TYR A 374 -1.46 3.22 -4.38
C TYR A 374 -0.79 2.05 -3.69
N PHE A 375 -0.25 2.28 -2.51
CA PHE A 375 0.34 1.23 -1.68
C PHE A 375 0.25 1.60 -0.20
N VAL A 376 0.46 0.62 0.67
CA VAL A 376 0.54 0.86 2.11
C VAL A 376 2.01 0.98 2.50
N ALA A 377 2.38 2.12 3.05
CA ALA A 377 3.65 2.32 3.75
C ALA A 377 3.49 1.92 5.21
N GLU A 378 4.42 1.10 5.72
CA GLU A 378 4.49 0.69 7.12
C GLU A 378 5.84 1.06 7.68
N TRP A 379 5.87 1.47 8.93
CA TRP A 379 7.12 1.76 9.64
C TRP A 379 7.03 1.31 11.09
N ALA A 380 8.16 0.93 11.62
CA ALA A 380 8.36 0.79 13.05
C ALA A 380 9.50 1.71 13.44
N SER A 381 9.23 2.65 14.31
CA SER A 381 10.23 3.58 14.82
C SER A 381 10.22 3.57 16.35
N CYS A 382 11.20 4.22 16.96
CA CYS A 382 11.22 4.36 18.41
C CYS A 382 10.04 5.18 18.97
N THR A 383 9.33 5.91 18.12
CA THR A 383 8.10 6.65 18.47
C THR A 383 6.84 5.80 18.38
N GLY A 384 6.93 4.61 17.77
CA GLY A 384 5.81 3.70 17.56
C GLY A 384 5.83 3.05 16.19
N ALA A 385 4.91 2.14 15.97
CA ALA A 385 4.64 1.57 14.65
C ALA A 385 3.43 2.27 14.05
N GLY A 386 3.49 2.54 12.77
CA GLY A 386 2.40 3.14 12.01
C GLY A 386 2.30 2.61 10.60
N SER A 387 1.17 2.85 9.98
CA SER A 387 0.97 2.61 8.56
C SER A 387 0.06 3.66 7.96
N ARG A 388 0.28 3.95 6.69
CA ARG A 388 -0.54 4.90 5.94
C ARG A 388 -0.62 4.51 4.47
N VAL A 389 -1.74 4.79 3.84
CA VAL A 389 -1.83 4.67 2.39
C VAL A 389 -1.03 5.80 1.75
N VAL A 390 -0.23 5.45 0.78
CA VAL A 390 0.53 6.39 -0.06
C VAL A 390 -0.07 6.40 -1.45
N ARG A 391 -0.26 7.61 -1.97
CA ARG A 391 -0.54 7.90 -3.37
C ARG A 391 0.74 8.37 -4.04
N ALA A 392 1.27 7.59 -4.99
CA ALA A 392 2.27 8.04 -5.93
C ALA A 392 1.57 8.48 -7.22
N GLU A 393 1.81 9.70 -7.68
CA GLU A 393 1.12 10.30 -8.82
C GLU A 393 2.13 10.83 -9.84
N ARG A 394 1.85 10.64 -11.13
CA ARG A 394 2.60 11.30 -12.21
C ARG A 394 1.72 11.61 -13.42
N THR A 395 2.10 12.64 -14.17
CA THR A 395 1.54 12.97 -15.48
C THR A 395 2.55 12.60 -16.57
N GLY A 396 2.12 11.78 -17.53
CA GLY A 396 3.00 11.28 -18.60
C GLY A 396 4.24 10.58 -18.07
N GLU A 397 5.42 11.00 -18.53
CA GLU A 397 6.74 10.48 -18.11
C GLU A 397 7.41 11.35 -17.03
N GLY A 398 6.66 12.23 -16.37
CA GLY A 398 7.18 13.08 -15.29
C GLY A 398 7.64 12.28 -14.08
N PRO A 399 8.29 12.93 -13.11
CA PRO A 399 8.69 12.28 -11.87
C PRO A 399 7.47 11.89 -11.05
N TRP A 400 7.58 10.79 -10.32
CA TRP A 400 6.61 10.42 -9.30
C TRP A 400 6.58 11.46 -8.16
N ARG A 401 5.37 11.80 -7.70
CA ARG A 401 5.11 12.65 -6.54
C ARG A 401 4.25 11.89 -5.56
N PHE A 402 4.54 12.06 -4.27
CA PHE A 402 3.99 11.22 -3.22
C PHE A 402 3.23 12.05 -2.19
N ASP A 403 2.08 11.55 -1.78
CA ASP A 403 1.29 12.06 -0.67
C ASP A 403 0.82 10.89 0.19
N ALA A 404 0.81 11.09 1.50
CA ALA A 404 0.13 10.18 2.41
C ALA A 404 -1.35 10.55 2.48
N VAL A 405 -2.23 9.59 2.21
CA VAL A 405 -3.68 9.79 2.18
C VAL A 405 -4.38 8.99 3.28
N GLY A 406 -5.53 9.48 3.73
CA GLY A 406 -6.27 8.88 4.82
C GLY A 406 -5.59 9.03 6.18
N THR A 407 -6.15 8.37 7.19
CA THR A 407 -5.69 8.43 8.59
C THR A 407 -4.58 7.42 8.84
N GLU A 408 -3.57 7.82 9.61
CA GLU A 408 -2.56 6.91 10.13
C GLU A 408 -3.20 5.85 11.04
N ARG A 409 -2.72 4.60 10.92
CA ARG A 409 -3.20 3.46 11.69
C ARG A 409 -2.02 2.63 12.20
N PRO A 410 -2.18 1.87 13.30
CA PRO A 410 -1.12 0.98 13.76
C PRO A 410 -0.66 0.00 12.69
N ARG A 411 -1.59 -0.49 11.87
CA ARG A 411 -1.30 -1.38 10.75
C ARG A 411 -2.44 -1.36 9.74
N SER A 412 -2.13 -1.05 8.49
CA SER A 412 -3.01 -1.24 7.33
C SER A 412 -2.40 -2.31 6.44
N GLN A 413 -3.19 -3.26 5.98
CA GLN A 413 -2.61 -4.39 5.25
C GLN A 413 -3.04 -4.48 3.80
N ARG A 414 -4.27 -4.07 3.52
CA ARG A 414 -4.91 -4.35 2.24
C ARG A 414 -5.54 -3.09 1.70
N LEU A 415 -5.40 -2.89 0.41
CA LEU A 415 -6.13 -1.85 -0.32
C LEU A 415 -6.63 -2.41 -1.66
N ALA A 416 -7.68 -1.81 -2.16
CA ALA A 416 -8.13 -1.96 -3.53
C ALA A 416 -8.60 -0.59 -4.01
N ALA A 417 -8.29 -0.24 -5.26
CA ALA A 417 -8.61 1.04 -5.86
C ALA A 417 -9.46 0.88 -7.13
N ARG A 418 -10.29 1.86 -7.41
CA ARG A 418 -11.08 1.94 -8.64
C ARG A 418 -11.28 3.40 -9.03
N THR A 419 -11.19 3.70 -10.32
CA THR A 419 -11.60 5.02 -10.82
C THR A 419 -13.12 5.04 -10.99
N THR A 420 -13.78 6.04 -10.42
CA THR A 420 -15.22 6.27 -10.55
C THR A 420 -15.56 6.93 -11.89
N SER A 421 -16.82 6.88 -12.31
CA SER A 421 -17.31 7.59 -13.50
C SER A 421 -17.09 9.11 -13.45
N THR A 422 -16.91 9.68 -12.27
CA THR A 422 -16.57 11.11 -12.11
C THR A 422 -15.09 11.40 -12.29
N GLY A 423 -14.25 10.37 -12.43
CA GLY A 423 -12.80 10.47 -12.55
C GLY A 423 -12.08 10.63 -11.22
N ALA A 424 -12.76 10.49 -10.09
CA ALA A 424 -12.12 10.35 -8.78
C ALA A 424 -11.71 8.89 -8.54
N ASP A 425 -10.70 8.67 -7.70
CA ASP A 425 -10.38 7.33 -7.25
C ASP A 425 -11.12 7.02 -5.96
N LEU A 426 -11.63 5.80 -5.89
CA LEU A 426 -12.25 5.22 -4.73
C LEU A 426 -11.37 4.10 -4.21
N LEU A 427 -10.95 4.18 -2.95
CA LEU A 427 -10.16 3.15 -2.31
C LEU A 427 -10.90 2.55 -1.13
N TYR A 428 -10.71 1.25 -0.93
CA TYR A 428 -11.02 0.57 0.33
C TYR A 428 -9.73 0.05 0.95
N VAL A 429 -9.56 0.30 2.25
CA VAL A 429 -8.36 -0.03 3.01
C VAL A 429 -8.76 -0.79 4.25
N SER A 430 -8.34 -2.05 4.38
CA SER A 430 -8.58 -2.84 5.59
C SER A 430 -7.45 -2.68 6.58
N ALA A 431 -7.80 -2.41 7.83
CA ALA A 431 -6.89 -2.30 8.98
C ALA A 431 -7.68 -2.19 10.30
N PRO A 432 -7.03 -2.36 11.40
CA PRO A 432 -5.81 -3.06 11.63
C PRO A 432 -6.05 -4.56 11.74
N TYR A 433 -4.96 -5.27 11.78
CA TYR A 433 -4.93 -6.70 11.96
C TYR A 433 -4.39 -7.01 13.37
N ALA A 434 -5.26 -7.50 14.24
CA ALA A 434 -4.85 -8.01 15.56
C ALA A 434 -5.92 -8.98 16.08
N ARG A 435 -5.61 -10.25 16.15
CA ARG A 435 -6.46 -11.24 16.84
C ARG A 435 -6.40 -11.04 18.35
N PRO A 436 -7.50 -11.14 19.08
CA PRO A 436 -8.87 -11.53 18.66
C PRO A 436 -9.76 -10.34 18.28
N SER A 437 -9.24 -9.12 18.14
CA SER A 437 -10.06 -7.95 17.84
C SER A 437 -10.44 -7.89 16.35
N SER A 438 -11.63 -7.39 16.06
CA SER A 438 -12.05 -7.05 14.71
C SER A 438 -11.27 -5.84 14.18
N GLY A 439 -10.91 -5.90 12.90
CA GLY A 439 -10.35 -4.78 12.18
C GLY A 439 -11.40 -3.76 11.75
N THR A 440 -10.95 -2.73 11.06
CA THR A 440 -11.79 -1.72 10.41
C THR A 440 -11.50 -1.65 8.92
N VAL A 441 -12.47 -1.17 8.14
CA VAL A 441 -12.27 -0.82 6.75
C VAL A 441 -12.62 0.65 6.56
N SER A 442 -11.76 1.37 5.84
CA SER A 442 -12.01 2.74 5.42
C SER A 442 -12.25 2.82 3.92
N ARG A 443 -13.17 3.69 3.53
CA ARG A 443 -13.39 4.16 2.18
C ARG A 443 -12.73 5.53 2.02
N LEU A 444 -11.85 5.68 1.03
CA LEU A 444 -11.29 6.97 0.67
C LEU A 444 -11.80 7.37 -0.70
N ALA A 445 -12.25 8.61 -0.86
CA ALA A 445 -12.55 9.20 -2.16
C ALA A 445 -11.52 10.30 -2.44
N LEU A 446 -10.75 10.12 -3.51
CA LEU A 446 -9.58 10.91 -3.85
C LEU A 446 -9.79 11.61 -5.20
N PRO A 447 -10.19 12.89 -5.20
CA PRO A 447 -10.39 13.65 -6.42
C PRO A 447 -9.13 13.76 -7.29
N ARG A 448 -9.32 14.10 -8.57
CA ARG A 448 -8.23 14.41 -9.50
C ARG A 448 -8.40 15.81 -10.08
N PRO A 449 -7.35 16.61 -10.22
CA PRO A 449 -5.99 16.39 -9.72
C PRO A 449 -5.89 16.48 -8.20
N ALA A 450 -4.74 16.07 -7.64
CA ALA A 450 -4.45 16.23 -6.22
C ALA A 450 -4.41 17.73 -5.83
N ALA A 451 -4.81 18.01 -4.59
CA ALA A 451 -4.84 19.40 -4.07
C ALA A 451 -3.44 19.99 -3.86
N SER A 452 -2.42 19.15 -3.72
CA SER A 452 -1.02 19.54 -3.46
C SER A 452 -0.06 18.83 -4.41
N PRO A 453 1.07 19.48 -4.76
CA PRO A 453 2.08 18.88 -5.66
C PRO A 453 2.86 17.83 -4.91
N GLY A 454 2.60 16.94 -4.25
CA GLY A 454 3.28 15.85 -3.56
C GLY A 454 4.81 16.00 -3.37
N ALA A 455 5.37 15.25 -2.44
CA ALA A 455 6.79 15.21 -2.12
C ALA A 455 7.58 14.22 -3.01
N SER A 456 8.89 14.13 -2.85
CA SER A 456 9.65 12.95 -3.29
C SER A 456 9.39 11.75 -2.35
N TRP A 457 9.73 10.53 -2.79
CA TRP A 457 9.59 9.35 -1.90
C TRP A 457 10.45 9.49 -0.64
N ALA A 458 11.68 9.97 -0.78
CA ALA A 458 12.57 10.14 0.36
C ALA A 458 12.03 11.17 1.37
N ASP A 459 11.48 12.29 0.89
CA ASP A 459 10.91 13.31 1.77
C ASP A 459 9.67 12.80 2.50
N LEU A 460 8.76 12.10 1.78
CA LEU A 460 7.57 11.54 2.41
C LEU A 460 7.91 10.43 3.41
N ALA A 461 8.83 9.52 3.06
CA ALA A 461 9.26 8.47 3.96
C ALA A 461 9.87 9.03 5.25
N ALA A 462 10.67 10.07 5.13
CA ALA A 462 11.23 10.80 6.26
C ALA A 462 10.15 11.47 7.13
N GLU A 463 9.13 12.07 6.50
CA GLU A 463 7.99 12.65 7.20
C GLU A 463 7.21 11.58 7.99
N LEU A 464 6.93 10.43 7.37
CA LEU A 464 6.17 9.34 7.97
C LEU A 464 6.87 8.77 9.21
N THR A 465 8.19 8.62 9.17
CA THR A 465 8.97 8.08 10.30
C THR A 465 9.38 9.15 11.30
N GLY A 466 9.23 10.43 10.94
CA GLY A 466 9.79 11.55 11.70
C GLY A 466 11.32 11.65 11.59
N GLU A 467 11.91 10.98 10.59
CA GLU A 467 13.33 11.07 10.28
C GLU A 467 13.61 12.20 9.29
N PRO A 468 14.77 12.85 9.34
CA PRO A 468 15.12 13.86 8.33
C PRO A 468 15.35 13.20 6.96
N ALA A 469 14.85 13.84 5.90
CA ALA A 469 14.96 13.34 4.52
C ALA A 469 16.39 13.24 3.99
N THR A 470 17.32 13.96 4.60
CA THR A 470 18.74 14.01 4.24
C THR A 470 19.61 13.66 5.43
N GLY A 471 20.58 12.79 5.24
CA GLY A 471 21.52 12.36 6.29
C GLY A 471 20.93 11.27 7.18
N GLY A 472 21.08 9.99 6.81
CA GLY A 472 20.64 8.87 7.62
C GLY A 472 21.23 8.90 9.03
N ASN A 473 20.68 8.09 9.94
CA ASN A 473 21.20 7.94 11.29
C ASN A 473 22.71 7.54 11.30
N ILE A 474 23.58 8.50 11.54
CA ILE A 474 25.04 8.28 11.56
C ILE A 474 25.52 7.54 12.79
N ALA A 475 24.65 7.31 13.79
CA ALA A 475 24.97 6.49 14.94
C ALA A 475 24.87 4.98 14.64
N LEU A 476 24.08 4.61 13.62
CA LEU A 476 23.84 3.20 13.28
C LEU A 476 25.16 2.47 12.97
N GLY A 477 25.46 1.43 13.74
CA GLY A 477 26.73 0.70 13.63
C GLY A 477 27.97 1.49 14.04
N GLY A 478 27.83 2.66 14.64
CA GLY A 478 28.91 3.46 15.20
C GLY A 478 29.61 2.76 16.36
N ARG A 479 30.84 3.18 16.66
CA ARG A 479 31.56 2.66 17.85
C ARG A 479 30.99 3.29 19.10
N VAL A 480 30.59 2.45 20.06
CA VAL A 480 29.99 2.90 21.30
C VAL A 480 30.93 2.65 22.50
N SER A 481 30.94 3.59 23.42
CA SER A 481 31.51 3.42 24.75
C SER A 481 30.54 3.95 25.81
N VAL A 482 30.38 3.19 26.90
CA VAL A 482 29.48 3.53 28.00
C VAL A 482 30.25 3.62 29.31
N SER A 483 29.74 4.36 30.30
CA SER A 483 30.32 4.44 31.64
C SER A 483 30.21 3.10 32.38
N SER A 484 29.10 2.40 32.19
CA SER A 484 28.80 1.11 32.81
C SER A 484 27.72 0.37 32.00
N SER A 485 27.61 -0.95 32.22
CA SER A 485 26.46 -1.76 31.78
C SER A 485 26.03 -2.66 32.93
N ARG A 486 24.74 -2.92 33.03
CA ARG A 486 24.19 -3.80 34.07
C ARG A 486 24.74 -5.22 33.95
N ASP A 487 24.84 -5.71 32.73
CA ASP A 487 25.36 -7.02 32.36
C ASP A 487 25.82 -7.05 30.90
N ALA A 488 26.36 -8.18 30.45
CA ALA A 488 26.85 -8.32 29.08
C ALA A 488 25.73 -8.35 28.02
N ALA A 489 24.48 -8.61 28.40
CA ALA A 489 23.32 -8.64 27.49
C ALA A 489 22.65 -7.26 27.34
N THR A 490 23.17 -6.24 28.02
CA THR A 490 22.63 -4.86 28.00
C THR A 490 23.75 -3.85 27.71
N GLY A 491 24.61 -4.18 26.75
CA GLY A 491 25.76 -3.37 26.32
C GLY A 491 25.36 -2.12 25.57
N GLY A 492 26.30 -1.18 25.43
CA GLY A 492 26.07 0.12 24.79
C GLY A 492 25.78 0.02 23.30
N GLU A 493 26.26 -1.01 22.61
CA GLU A 493 26.05 -1.28 21.20
C GLU A 493 24.58 -1.48 20.83
N LEU A 494 23.77 -1.96 21.79
CA LEU A 494 22.33 -2.13 21.63
C LEU A 494 21.55 -0.80 21.57
N ALA A 495 22.20 0.31 21.80
CA ALA A 495 21.58 1.63 21.69
C ALA A 495 21.87 2.31 20.35
N VAL A 496 22.50 1.63 19.39
CA VAL A 496 22.79 2.13 18.04
C VAL A 496 22.68 1.02 16.99
N ASP A 497 21.88 -0.01 17.24
CA ASP A 497 21.71 -1.17 16.35
C ASP A 497 20.48 -1.07 15.44
N GLY A 498 19.66 -0.02 15.62
CA GLY A 498 18.44 0.21 14.87
C GLY A 498 17.21 -0.56 15.41
N ASP A 499 17.36 -1.34 16.48
CA ASP A 499 16.27 -2.07 17.14
C ASP A 499 15.75 -1.31 18.36
N CYS A 500 14.60 -0.67 18.22
CA CYS A 500 13.94 0.08 19.29
C CYS A 500 13.12 -0.79 20.26
N SER A 501 13.20 -2.10 20.16
CA SER A 501 12.46 -3.01 21.04
C SER A 501 13.02 -3.00 22.48
N ASP A 502 12.18 -3.45 23.42
CA ASP A 502 12.65 -3.65 24.81
C ASP A 502 13.70 -4.77 24.95
N ALA A 503 13.86 -5.61 23.93
CA ALA A 503 14.89 -6.65 23.91
C ALA A 503 16.27 -6.09 23.56
N SER A 504 16.34 -5.01 22.78
CA SER A 504 17.57 -4.32 22.43
C SER A 504 17.66 -2.98 23.14
N ARG A 505 18.44 -2.92 24.21
CA ARG A 505 18.69 -1.66 24.93
C ARG A 505 19.93 -1.72 25.80
N TRP A 506 20.63 -0.61 25.86
CA TRP A 506 21.63 -0.39 26.91
C TRP A 506 20.95 -0.10 28.23
N ILE A 507 21.47 -0.74 29.31
CA ILE A 507 21.07 -0.44 30.69
C ILE A 507 22.33 -0.21 31.50
N SER A 508 22.41 0.95 32.17
CA SER A 508 23.56 1.24 33.08
C SER A 508 23.59 0.32 34.29
N ALA A 509 24.74 0.16 34.91
CA ALA A 509 24.83 -0.53 36.18
C ALA A 509 24.09 0.23 37.29
N GLU A 510 23.54 -0.51 38.26
CA GLU A 510 23.01 0.08 39.48
C GLU A 510 24.11 0.84 40.23
N GLY A 511 23.79 2.03 40.72
CA GLY A 511 24.75 2.88 41.43
C GLY A 511 25.66 3.74 40.55
N ASP A 512 25.54 3.65 39.22
CA ASP A 512 26.13 4.65 38.32
C ASP A 512 25.32 5.94 38.40
N THR A 513 25.78 6.89 39.16
CA THR A 513 25.07 8.15 39.44
C THR A 513 25.13 9.14 38.27
N ARG A 514 25.93 8.85 37.25
CA ARG A 514 26.06 9.70 36.07
C ARG A 514 26.36 8.88 34.82
N PRO A 515 25.41 8.04 34.41
CA PRO A 515 25.58 7.21 33.23
C PRO A 515 25.89 8.02 31.98
N THR A 516 26.78 7.50 31.15
CA THR A 516 27.11 8.12 29.87
C THR A 516 27.16 7.08 28.77
N ILE A 517 26.69 7.48 27.57
CA ILE A 517 26.89 6.75 26.33
C ILE A 517 27.52 7.69 25.30
N THR A 518 28.60 7.24 24.68
CA THR A 518 29.33 8.01 23.66
C THR A 518 29.38 7.23 22.37
N VAL A 519 28.94 7.87 21.26
CA VAL A 519 28.96 7.34 19.90
C VAL A 519 30.05 8.03 19.09
N ASP A 520 30.87 7.21 18.43
CA ASP A 520 31.87 7.63 17.45
C ASP A 520 31.37 7.19 16.05
N PRO A 521 30.88 8.10 15.19
CA PRO A 521 30.39 7.76 13.87
C PRO A 521 31.51 7.45 12.87
N GLY A 522 32.77 7.49 13.29
CA GLY A 522 33.94 7.20 12.45
C GLY A 522 34.37 8.35 11.54
N ARG A 523 33.70 9.49 11.62
CA ARG A 523 33.99 10.71 10.83
C ARG A 523 33.58 11.97 11.57
N VAL A 524 34.05 13.11 11.11
CA VAL A 524 33.49 14.41 11.49
C VAL A 524 32.16 14.60 10.76
N ALA A 525 31.14 15.05 11.46
CA ALA A 525 29.79 15.27 10.95
C ALA A 525 29.22 16.57 11.50
N GLU A 526 28.45 17.29 10.71
CA GLU A 526 27.72 18.48 11.17
C GLU A 526 26.36 18.04 11.72
N VAL A 527 26.27 17.85 13.04
CA VAL A 527 25.07 17.33 13.70
C VAL A 527 24.09 18.46 13.99
N SER A 528 22.83 18.27 13.59
CA SER A 528 21.74 19.21 13.82
C SER A 528 20.59 18.65 14.65
N ARG A 529 20.51 17.28 14.79
CA ARG A 529 19.43 16.62 15.51
C ARG A 529 19.92 15.35 16.19
N VAL A 530 19.37 15.08 17.36
CA VAL A 530 19.57 13.82 18.10
C VAL A 530 18.22 13.29 18.57
N ARG A 531 17.93 12.00 18.35
CA ARG A 531 16.76 11.34 18.90
C ARG A 531 17.18 10.33 19.95
N VAL A 532 16.53 10.36 21.11
CA VAL A 532 16.83 9.49 22.25
C VAL A 532 15.57 8.68 22.58
N ALA A 533 15.57 7.41 22.20
CA ALA A 533 14.54 6.47 22.62
C ALA A 533 14.94 5.80 23.92
N SER A 534 14.12 5.92 24.95
CA SER A 534 14.48 5.48 26.31
C SER A 534 13.31 4.82 27.05
N GLY A 535 13.62 4.18 28.15
CA GLY A 535 12.65 3.58 29.05
C GLY A 535 12.34 2.12 28.72
N TYR A 536 11.23 1.64 29.31
CA TYR A 536 10.70 0.28 29.19
C TYR A 536 9.22 0.37 28.82
N THR A 537 8.83 -0.22 27.71
CA THR A 537 7.48 -0.04 27.13
C THR A 537 6.32 -0.38 28.07
N PRO A 538 6.37 -1.45 28.88
CA PRO A 538 5.29 -1.73 29.85
C PRO A 538 5.16 -0.69 30.97
N ASP A 539 6.20 0.09 31.26
CA ASP A 539 6.18 1.15 32.28
C ASP A 539 6.99 2.38 31.85
N PRO A 540 6.55 3.09 30.80
CA PRO A 540 7.29 4.24 30.30
C PRO A 540 7.29 5.41 31.26
N ALA A 541 6.21 5.62 32.00
CA ALA A 541 6.05 6.78 32.88
C ALA A 541 7.13 6.87 33.96
N SER A 542 7.61 5.72 34.46
CA SER A 542 8.65 5.68 35.49
C SER A 542 10.05 5.43 34.94
N THR A 543 10.20 4.89 33.73
CA THR A 543 11.48 4.35 33.25
C THR A 543 12.18 5.13 32.15
N VAL A 544 11.53 6.14 31.54
CA VAL A 544 12.19 7.02 30.56
C VAL A 544 13.29 7.86 31.22
N LEU A 545 14.33 8.19 30.45
CA LEU A 545 15.37 9.13 30.92
C LEU A 545 14.71 10.46 31.28
N LYS A 546 14.95 10.91 32.52
CA LYS A 546 14.36 12.12 33.06
C LYS A 546 15.19 13.35 32.74
N ASP A 547 16.44 13.40 33.20
CA ASP A 547 17.32 14.56 33.01
C ASP A 547 18.61 14.12 32.34
N PHE A 548 18.95 14.74 31.21
CA PHE A 548 20.16 14.43 30.46
C PHE A 548 20.63 15.62 29.61
N SER A 549 21.86 15.56 29.15
CA SER A 549 22.41 16.50 28.18
C SER A 549 23.04 15.79 27.00
N VAL A 550 22.90 16.40 25.82
CA VAL A 550 23.57 16.02 24.57
C VAL A 550 24.82 16.88 24.44
N ARG A 551 25.98 16.23 24.25
CA ARG A 551 27.27 16.89 24.08
C ARG A 551 27.94 16.44 22.79
N GLY A 552 28.54 17.37 22.07
CA GLY A 552 29.40 17.10 20.93
C GLY A 552 30.88 17.27 21.27
N ARG A 553 31.73 16.39 20.74
CA ARG A 553 33.18 16.62 20.78
C ARG A 553 33.60 17.29 19.48
N LEU A 554 34.17 18.49 19.61
CA LEU A 554 34.66 19.24 18.44
C LEU A 554 35.90 18.56 17.84
N PRO A 555 36.15 18.72 16.53
CA PRO A 555 37.43 18.38 15.95
C PRO A 555 38.56 19.11 16.69
N GLY A 556 39.40 18.39 17.38
CA GLY A 556 40.40 18.97 18.30
C GLY A 556 40.22 18.58 19.78
N GLY A 557 39.13 17.86 20.11
CA GLY A 557 38.95 17.12 21.34
C GLY A 557 38.19 17.81 22.47
N SER A 558 37.77 19.09 22.28
CA SER A 558 36.95 19.80 23.29
C SER A 558 35.48 19.36 23.25
N TRP A 559 34.87 19.16 24.41
CA TRP A 559 33.47 18.86 24.56
C TRP A 559 32.63 20.14 24.74
N VAL A 560 31.57 20.26 24.00
CA VAL A 560 30.56 21.32 24.15
C VAL A 560 29.18 20.70 24.43
N THR A 561 28.36 21.37 25.24
CA THR A 561 26.97 20.97 25.45
C THR A 561 26.13 21.55 24.32
N LEU A 562 25.46 20.68 23.57
CA LEU A 562 24.58 21.03 22.46
C LEU A 562 23.15 21.31 22.95
N ALA A 563 22.67 20.48 23.90
CA ALA A 563 21.36 20.66 24.52
C ALA A 563 21.33 20.08 25.95
N THR A 564 20.39 20.58 26.77
CA THR A 564 20.07 20.05 28.08
C THR A 564 18.57 19.83 28.20
N ILE A 565 18.16 18.64 28.59
CA ILE A 565 16.79 18.22 28.75
C ILE A 565 16.52 17.95 30.23
N ALA A 566 15.45 18.51 30.77
CA ALA A 566 15.00 18.30 32.12
C ALA A 566 13.56 17.84 32.16
N ASP A 567 13.24 16.98 33.12
CA ASP A 567 11.91 16.45 33.40
C ASP A 567 11.22 15.81 32.18
N ASN A 568 11.99 15.13 31.34
CA ASN A 568 11.50 14.45 30.16
C ASN A 568 10.49 13.34 30.54
N THR A 569 9.41 13.26 29.77
CA THR A 569 8.36 12.22 29.90
C THR A 569 8.16 11.44 28.60
N GLU A 570 8.87 11.79 27.54
CA GLU A 570 8.72 11.19 26.22
C GLU A 570 9.60 9.94 26.08
N GLN A 571 9.04 8.86 25.56
CA GLN A 571 9.79 7.63 25.27
C GLN A 571 10.79 7.81 24.12
N ALA A 572 10.47 8.69 23.17
CA ALA A 572 11.35 9.05 22.06
C ALA A 572 11.44 10.58 21.99
N ARG A 573 12.48 11.12 22.60
CA ARG A 573 12.73 12.55 22.65
C ARG A 573 13.54 12.99 21.45
N VAL A 574 12.98 13.86 20.62
CA VAL A 574 13.71 14.58 19.58
C VAL A 574 14.34 15.84 20.17
N VAL A 575 15.63 16.01 19.95
CA VAL A 575 16.44 17.14 20.43
C VAL A 575 17.06 17.82 19.23
N GLU A 576 16.50 18.96 18.83
CA GLU A 576 17.14 19.84 17.86
C GLU A 576 18.34 20.54 18.52
N VAL A 577 19.49 20.53 17.85
CA VAL A 577 20.71 21.15 18.32
C VAL A 577 21.23 22.15 17.28
N PRO A 578 21.98 23.19 17.70
CA PRO A 578 22.66 24.04 16.73
C PRO A 578 23.58 23.19 15.84
N ALA A 579 23.49 23.35 14.52
CA ALA A 579 24.36 22.65 13.57
C ALA A 579 25.82 22.82 13.97
N THR A 580 26.47 21.71 14.32
CA THR A 580 27.79 21.73 14.94
C THR A 580 28.65 20.59 14.40
N GLU A 581 29.83 20.91 13.89
CA GLU A 581 30.81 19.89 13.50
C GLU A 581 31.38 19.17 14.72
N VAL A 582 31.17 17.85 14.78
CA VAL A 582 31.63 17.00 15.87
C VAL A 582 32.20 15.68 15.34
N ASP A 583 33.12 15.08 16.08
CA ASP A 583 33.64 13.74 15.80
C ASP A 583 33.08 12.67 16.77
N ARG A 584 32.35 13.09 17.81
CA ARG A 584 31.64 12.23 18.76
C ARG A 584 30.43 12.91 19.35
N ILE A 585 29.42 12.12 19.66
CA ILE A 585 28.24 12.55 20.42
C ILE A 585 28.18 11.77 21.72
N GLN A 586 27.82 12.44 22.80
CA GLN A 586 27.68 11.85 24.13
C GLN A 586 26.37 12.28 24.78
N LEU A 587 25.61 11.32 25.30
CA LEU A 587 24.61 11.58 26.32
C LEU A 587 25.25 11.52 27.68
N VAL A 588 25.01 12.52 28.50
CA VAL A 588 25.37 12.55 29.93
C VAL A 588 24.06 12.59 30.72
N ILE A 589 23.75 11.53 31.43
CA ILE A 589 22.48 11.36 32.12
C ILE A 589 22.69 11.75 33.58
N THR A 590 21.92 12.72 34.06
CA THR A 590 22.05 13.27 35.43
C THR A 590 20.92 12.84 36.35
N ASP A 591 19.79 12.37 35.80
CA ASP A 591 18.70 11.72 36.52
C ASP A 591 18.13 10.64 35.60
N PRO A 592 18.49 9.35 35.80
CA PRO A 592 18.19 8.30 34.86
C PRO A 592 16.71 7.99 34.68
N SER A 593 15.90 8.10 35.75
CA SER A 593 14.48 7.71 35.66
C SER A 593 13.69 8.19 36.89
N ARG A 594 12.37 7.88 36.89
CA ARG A 594 11.48 8.04 38.06
C ARG A 594 11.22 6.71 38.76
N SER A 595 11.94 5.66 38.37
CA SER A 595 11.79 4.31 38.91
C SER A 595 12.55 4.15 40.22
N GLU A 596 12.07 3.26 41.11
CA GLU A 596 12.83 2.89 42.33
C GLU A 596 14.21 2.27 42.00
N VAL A 597 14.30 1.58 40.83
CA VAL A 597 15.60 1.11 40.29
C VAL A 597 16.11 2.18 39.33
N ASP A 598 16.91 3.07 39.86
CA ASP A 598 17.38 4.26 39.17
C ASP A 598 18.60 3.95 38.26
N VAL A 599 18.29 3.41 37.07
CA VAL A 599 19.27 3.08 36.02
C VAL A 599 18.85 3.71 34.70
N ALA A 600 19.82 4.11 33.90
CA ALA A 600 19.56 4.56 32.53
C ALA A 600 19.14 3.39 31.64
N ARG A 601 18.14 3.62 30.81
CA ARG A 601 17.65 2.66 29.79
C ARG A 601 17.53 3.39 28.46
N VAL A 602 18.45 3.12 27.52
CA VAL A 602 18.43 3.68 26.18
C VAL A 602 18.19 2.55 25.20
N ARG A 603 17.05 2.61 24.48
CA ARG A 603 16.70 1.66 23.43
C ARG A 603 17.41 2.01 22.13
N GLU A 604 17.42 3.31 21.79
CA GLU A 604 18.12 3.76 20.59
C GLU A 604 18.58 5.21 20.76
N LEU A 605 19.76 5.50 20.26
CA LEU A 605 20.33 6.84 20.13
C LEU A 605 20.64 7.11 18.67
N GLU A 606 19.87 7.97 18.06
CA GLU A 606 20.01 8.33 16.67
C GLU A 606 20.60 9.72 16.54
N ILE A 607 21.47 9.91 15.56
CA ILE A 607 22.21 11.15 15.33
C ILE A 607 22.11 11.53 13.85
N TYR A 608 21.74 12.76 13.58
CA TYR A 608 21.47 13.25 12.24
C TYR A 608 22.22 14.54 11.92
N GLU A 609 22.64 14.67 10.66
CA GLU A 609 23.30 15.85 10.09
C GLU A 609 22.31 16.96 9.74
#